data_a749dbce9feefb48bad9d22f1fcc6602
#
_entry.id   a749dbce9feefb48bad9d22f1fcc6602
#
_cell.length_a   1.000
_cell.length_b   1.000
_cell.length_c   1.000
_cell.angle_alpha   90.00
_cell.angle_beta   90.00
_cell.angle_gamma   90.00
#
_symmetry.space_group_name_H-M   'P 1'
#
loop_
_entity.id
_entity.type
_entity.pdbx_description
1 polymer ?
#
loop_
_entity_poly.entity_id
_entity_poly.type
_entity_poly.pdbx_seq_one_letter_code
_entity_poly.pdbx_strand_id
1 'polypeptide(L)'
;TFLRRMIGKNQAYDKEIVGTDVFIGCGVAAAIAAGFHAPIAGIVFAHEAVLRHFSFRALTPIAIASITSVWFSTAVFGDDPLFTLDAVEADLLPMVPVLLVSGLIFGLIALVFMLALLKVSSIAAKSSLPPLGLALIAAVTAGALAIFVPEILGSGVDEINVIFGGGFTLGFLFLLIIFKILATSFCVSLGLFGGVFS
;
A
#
# COMPACT_ATOMS: atom_id res chain seq x y z
N THR A 1 22.51 -1.76 11.23
CA THR A 1 23.80 -1.68 11.95
C THR A 1 24.12 -2.98 12.68
N PHE A 2 23.13 -3.70 13.22
CA PHE A 2 23.31 -4.96 13.97
C PHE A 2 23.65 -6.13 13.05
N LEU A 3 22.92 -6.29 11.92
CA LEU A 3 23.18 -7.32 10.91
C LEU A 3 24.56 -7.18 10.26
N ARG A 4 25.02 -5.94 10.03
CA ARG A 4 26.37 -5.66 9.49
C ARG A 4 27.49 -6.10 10.43
N ARG A 5 27.23 -6.21 11.73
CA ARG A 5 28.19 -6.65 12.75
C ARG A 5 28.26 -8.18 12.88
N MET A 6 27.17 -8.88 12.54
CA MET A 6 27.10 -10.34 12.58
C MET A 6 27.73 -11.01 11.35
N ILE A 7 27.75 -10.35 10.18
CA ILE A 7 28.20 -10.93 8.91
C ILE A 7 29.71 -10.77 8.67
N GLY A 8 30.44 -10.13 9.58
CA GLY A 8 31.92 -10.07 9.54
C GLY A 8 32.52 -9.11 8.51
N LYS A 9 33.63 -8.50 8.89
CA LYS A 9 34.37 -7.41 8.23
C LYS A 9 35.07 -7.79 6.91
N ASN A 10 34.45 -8.43 5.95
CA ASN A 10 35.03 -8.59 4.62
C ASN A 10 34.31 -7.71 3.60
N GLN A 11 34.70 -6.46 3.51
CA GLN A 11 34.13 -5.44 2.61
C GLN A 11 34.22 -5.81 1.11
N ALA A 12 35.04 -6.76 0.71
CA ALA A 12 35.12 -7.27 -0.66
C ALA A 12 34.04 -8.35 -0.94
N TYR A 13 33.65 -9.11 0.08
CA TYR A 13 32.67 -10.18 -0.02
C TYR A 13 31.22 -9.63 0.05
N ASP A 14 31.01 -8.50 0.76
CA ASP A 14 29.72 -7.83 0.94
C ASP A 14 29.16 -7.19 -0.35
N LYS A 15 30.04 -6.88 -1.30
CA LYS A 15 29.62 -6.33 -2.61
C LYS A 15 29.10 -7.37 -3.59
N GLU A 16 29.34 -8.66 -3.32
CA GLU A 16 29.06 -9.74 -4.27
C GLU A 16 27.82 -10.59 -3.94
N ILE A 17 27.36 -10.64 -2.70
CA ILE A 17 26.37 -11.66 -2.33
C ILE A 17 24.95 -11.11 -2.25
N VAL A 18 24.66 -10.10 -1.49
CA VAL A 18 23.32 -9.45 -1.45
C VAL A 18 23.46 -8.04 -0.90
N GLY A 19 23.14 -7.01 -1.68
CA GLY A 19 23.13 -5.61 -1.21
C GLY A 19 22.07 -5.36 -0.15
N THR A 20 22.29 -4.37 0.70
CA THR A 20 21.30 -3.93 1.72
C THR A 20 19.93 -3.65 1.11
N ASP A 21 19.90 -3.17 -0.13
CA ASP A 21 18.69 -2.86 -0.88
C ASP A 21 17.85 -4.12 -1.15
N VAL A 22 18.50 -5.26 -1.38
CA VAL A 22 17.80 -6.54 -1.59
C VAL A 22 17.16 -7.04 -0.29
N PHE A 23 17.80 -6.85 0.86
CA PHE A 23 17.19 -7.20 2.16
C PHE A 23 15.95 -6.33 2.45
N ILE A 24 16.04 -5.04 2.14
CA ILE A 24 14.87 -4.14 2.24
C ILE A 24 13.78 -4.61 1.28
N GLY A 25 14.16 -4.96 0.03
CA GLY A 25 13.25 -5.51 -0.97
C GLY A 25 12.56 -6.79 -0.51
N CYS A 26 13.29 -7.72 0.14
CA CYS A 26 12.72 -8.93 0.74
C CYS A 26 11.68 -8.60 1.82
N GLY A 27 11.98 -7.65 2.71
CA GLY A 27 11.07 -7.22 3.76
C GLY A 27 9.79 -6.60 3.21
N VAL A 28 9.92 -5.72 2.21
CA VAL A 28 8.78 -5.05 1.56
C VAL A 28 7.94 -6.07 0.78
N ALA A 29 8.58 -6.95 0.00
CA ALA A 29 7.88 -8.00 -0.75
C ALA A 29 7.11 -8.93 0.20
N ALA A 30 7.73 -9.34 1.31
CA ALA A 30 7.10 -10.18 2.32
C ALA A 30 5.89 -9.49 2.96
N ALA A 31 6.01 -8.20 3.30
CA ALA A 31 4.92 -7.44 3.91
C ALA A 31 3.71 -7.29 2.97
N ILE A 32 3.96 -6.93 1.70
CA ILE A 32 2.89 -6.81 0.71
C ILE A 32 2.26 -8.18 0.42
N ALA A 33 3.08 -9.21 0.26
CA ALA A 33 2.61 -10.55 -0.02
C ALA A 33 1.70 -11.10 1.10
N ALA A 34 2.11 -10.93 2.36
CA ALA A 34 1.30 -11.35 3.50
C ALA A 34 0.03 -10.53 3.66
N GLY A 35 0.12 -9.19 3.50
CA GLY A 35 -1.01 -8.29 3.71
C GLY A 35 -2.10 -8.37 2.65
N PHE A 36 -1.74 -8.73 1.41
CA PHE A 36 -2.68 -8.80 0.28
C PHE A 36 -2.85 -10.21 -0.30
N HIS A 37 -2.25 -11.24 0.29
CA HIS A 37 -2.19 -12.62 -0.24
C HIS A 37 -1.71 -12.64 -1.71
N ALA A 38 -0.81 -11.73 -2.06
CA ALA A 38 -0.38 -11.49 -3.45
C ALA A 38 1.15 -11.58 -3.60
N PRO A 39 1.74 -12.80 -3.61
CA PRO A 39 3.20 -12.96 -3.63
C PRO A 39 3.85 -12.39 -4.89
N ILE A 40 3.22 -12.52 -6.06
CA ILE A 40 3.76 -11.97 -7.31
C ILE A 40 3.77 -10.44 -7.28
N ALA A 41 2.70 -9.82 -6.77
CA ALA A 41 2.62 -8.37 -6.64
C ALA A 41 3.71 -7.84 -5.68
N GLY A 42 3.96 -8.53 -4.57
CA GLY A 42 5.04 -8.21 -3.64
C GLY A 42 6.42 -8.22 -4.30
N ILE A 43 6.69 -9.24 -5.12
CA ILE A 43 7.96 -9.35 -5.87
C ILE A 43 8.13 -8.18 -6.86
N VAL A 44 7.10 -7.91 -7.66
CA VAL A 44 7.14 -6.84 -8.67
C VAL A 44 7.30 -5.48 -7.99
N PHE A 45 6.53 -5.23 -6.93
CA PHE A 45 6.62 -3.98 -6.17
C PHE A 45 8.00 -3.74 -5.57
N ALA A 46 8.64 -4.78 -5.01
CA ALA A 46 9.98 -4.65 -4.47
C ALA A 46 11.01 -4.27 -5.53
N HIS A 47 10.89 -4.80 -6.74
CA HIS A 47 11.77 -4.43 -7.86
C HIS A 47 11.50 -3.01 -8.37
N GLU A 48 10.24 -2.61 -8.49
CA GLU A 48 9.85 -1.33 -9.05
C GLU A 48 10.05 -0.17 -8.07
N ALA A 49 9.55 -0.31 -6.85
CA ALA A 49 9.52 0.78 -5.88
C ALA A 49 10.78 0.85 -5.01
N VAL A 50 11.36 -0.28 -4.63
CA VAL A 50 12.50 -0.33 -3.70
C VAL A 50 13.83 -0.36 -4.45
N LEU A 51 14.03 -1.35 -5.31
CA LEU A 51 15.27 -1.48 -6.06
C LEU A 51 15.37 -0.49 -7.22
N ARG A 52 14.24 -0.09 -7.80
CA ARG A 52 14.14 0.77 -8.99
C ARG A 52 14.88 0.23 -10.22
N HIS A 53 15.24 -1.03 -10.21
CA HIS A 53 15.81 -1.75 -11.34
C HIS A 53 15.48 -3.23 -11.22
N PHE A 54 15.40 -3.91 -12.35
CA PHE A 54 15.18 -5.35 -12.37
C PHE A 54 16.52 -6.10 -12.28
N SER A 55 16.66 -6.92 -11.26
CA SER A 55 17.88 -7.71 -11.04
C SER A 55 17.53 -9.18 -10.83
N PHE A 56 18.01 -10.04 -11.72
CA PHE A 56 17.83 -11.50 -11.58
C PHE A 56 18.46 -12.07 -10.30
N ARG A 57 19.55 -11.46 -9.80
CA ARG A 57 20.17 -11.88 -8.54
C ARG A 57 19.32 -11.56 -7.32
N ALA A 58 18.57 -10.46 -7.37
CA ALA A 58 17.65 -10.05 -6.32
C ALA A 58 16.31 -10.79 -6.38
N LEU A 59 15.93 -11.28 -7.56
CA LEU A 59 14.63 -11.93 -7.78
C LEU A 59 14.46 -13.16 -6.89
N THR A 60 15.47 -14.02 -6.80
CA THR A 60 15.38 -15.27 -6.02
C THR A 60 15.15 -15.03 -4.53
N PRO A 61 15.96 -14.23 -3.80
CA PRO A 61 15.72 -14.00 -2.38
C PRO A 61 14.40 -13.24 -2.12
N ILE A 62 14.01 -12.31 -2.98
CA ILE A 62 12.76 -11.58 -2.87
C ILE A 62 11.56 -12.52 -3.09
N ALA A 63 11.63 -13.41 -4.08
CA ALA A 63 10.58 -14.39 -4.33
C ALA A 63 10.43 -15.38 -3.17
N ILE A 64 11.53 -15.88 -2.64
CA ILE A 64 11.49 -16.77 -1.47
C ILE A 64 10.86 -16.04 -0.27
N ALA A 65 11.28 -14.82 0.02
CA ALA A 65 10.74 -14.03 1.12
C ALA A 65 9.23 -13.78 0.96
N SER A 66 8.79 -13.45 -0.25
CA SER A 66 7.39 -13.21 -0.57
C SER A 66 6.53 -14.47 -0.40
N ILE A 67 6.94 -15.59 -0.98
CA ILE A 67 6.18 -16.86 -0.92
C ILE A 67 6.14 -17.40 0.51
N THR A 68 7.27 -17.41 1.21
CA THR A 68 7.31 -17.89 2.60
C THR A 68 6.48 -17.02 3.54
N SER A 69 6.40 -15.72 3.30
CA SER A 69 5.57 -14.80 4.06
C SER A 69 4.09 -15.11 3.92
N VAL A 70 3.58 -15.35 2.70
CA VAL A 70 2.20 -15.76 2.48
C VAL A 70 1.91 -17.10 3.16
N TRP A 71 2.78 -18.08 2.95
CA TRP A 71 2.61 -19.40 3.57
C TRP A 71 2.55 -19.31 5.11
N PHE A 72 3.42 -18.50 5.70
CA PHE A 72 3.41 -18.27 7.15
C PHE A 72 2.16 -17.53 7.61
N SER A 73 1.74 -16.49 6.87
CA SER A 73 0.52 -15.73 7.15
C SER A 73 -0.70 -16.64 7.14
N THR A 74 -0.85 -17.45 6.08
CA THR A 74 -1.94 -18.42 5.95
C THR A 74 -1.93 -19.47 7.08
N ALA A 75 -0.75 -19.95 7.49
CA ALA A 75 -0.63 -20.92 8.55
C ALA A 75 -1.03 -20.38 9.95
N VAL A 76 -0.84 -19.07 10.17
CA VAL A 76 -1.10 -18.42 11.47
C VAL A 76 -2.50 -17.80 11.52
N PHE A 77 -2.93 -17.14 10.47
CA PHE A 77 -4.16 -16.34 10.43
C PHE A 77 -5.31 -17.03 9.69
N GLY A 78 -5.04 -18.14 8.99
CA GLY A 78 -6.02 -18.82 8.14
C GLY A 78 -5.90 -18.43 6.68
N ASP A 79 -6.66 -19.14 5.83
CA ASP A 79 -6.68 -18.97 4.37
C ASP A 79 -7.98 -18.29 3.91
N ASP A 80 -8.56 -17.44 4.75
CA ASP A 80 -9.77 -16.71 4.40
C ASP A 80 -9.45 -15.66 3.34
N PRO A 81 -10.25 -15.60 2.25
CA PRO A 81 -10.04 -14.61 1.20
C PRO A 81 -10.27 -13.20 1.77
N LEU A 82 -9.39 -12.26 1.40
CA LEU A 82 -9.53 -10.85 1.78
C LEU A 82 -10.87 -10.25 1.36
N PHE A 83 -11.39 -10.68 0.21
CA PHE A 83 -12.65 -10.21 -0.33
C PHE A 83 -13.62 -11.37 -0.52
N THR A 84 -14.79 -11.26 0.10
CA THR A 84 -15.88 -12.24 -0.07
C THR A 84 -16.77 -11.78 -1.21
N LEU A 85 -16.60 -12.39 -2.37
CA LEU A 85 -17.46 -12.18 -3.52
C LEU A 85 -18.34 -13.39 -3.70
N ASP A 86 -19.65 -13.20 -3.84
CA ASP A 86 -20.52 -14.24 -4.37
C ASP A 86 -20.07 -14.58 -5.78
N ALA A 87 -19.97 -15.87 -6.08
CA ALA A 87 -19.54 -16.34 -7.40
C ALA A 87 -20.52 -15.85 -8.47
N VAL A 88 -20.14 -14.79 -9.17
CA VAL A 88 -20.88 -14.30 -10.33
C VAL A 88 -20.26 -14.95 -11.55
N GLU A 89 -21.02 -15.83 -12.20
CA GLU A 89 -20.66 -16.30 -13.55
C GLU A 89 -20.83 -15.13 -14.53
N ALA A 90 -19.76 -14.40 -14.74
CA ALA A 90 -19.77 -13.26 -15.64
C ALA A 90 -18.96 -13.58 -16.89
N ASP A 91 -19.59 -13.47 -18.04
CA ASP A 91 -18.89 -13.51 -19.32
C ASP A 91 -17.94 -12.31 -19.41
N LEU A 92 -16.65 -12.56 -19.55
CA LEU A 92 -15.61 -11.52 -19.60
C LEU A 92 -15.73 -10.63 -20.85
N LEU A 93 -16.17 -11.19 -21.97
CA LEU A 93 -16.19 -10.45 -23.25
C LEU A 93 -17.11 -9.21 -23.24
N PRO A 94 -18.37 -9.28 -22.78
CA PRO A 94 -19.23 -8.11 -22.69
C PRO A 94 -18.78 -7.11 -21.60
N MET A 95 -17.92 -7.53 -20.66
CA MET A 95 -17.39 -6.64 -19.61
C MET A 95 -16.22 -5.76 -20.08
N VAL A 96 -15.54 -6.11 -21.16
CA VAL A 96 -14.36 -5.37 -21.66
C VAL A 96 -14.61 -3.86 -21.79
N PRO A 97 -15.69 -3.37 -22.42
CA PRO A 97 -15.91 -1.93 -22.54
C PRO A 97 -16.13 -1.25 -21.16
N VAL A 98 -16.79 -1.93 -20.24
CA VAL A 98 -16.98 -1.40 -18.87
C VAL A 98 -15.65 -1.33 -18.14
N LEU A 99 -14.77 -2.33 -18.28
CA LEU A 99 -13.44 -2.35 -17.69
C LEU A 99 -12.54 -1.23 -18.27
N LEU A 100 -12.64 -0.94 -19.56
CA LEU A 100 -11.90 0.15 -20.19
C LEU A 100 -12.34 1.52 -19.65
N VAL A 101 -13.65 1.74 -19.53
CA VAL A 101 -14.20 2.99 -18.96
C VAL A 101 -13.84 3.13 -17.49
N SER A 102 -13.94 2.06 -16.70
CA SER A 102 -13.56 2.07 -15.29
C SER A 102 -12.07 2.34 -15.11
N GLY A 103 -11.21 1.77 -15.96
CA GLY A 103 -9.78 2.05 -15.95
C GLY A 103 -9.46 3.54 -16.18
N LEU A 104 -10.17 4.20 -17.09
CA LEU A 104 -10.03 5.64 -17.32
C LEU A 104 -10.44 6.44 -16.07
N ILE A 105 -11.56 6.08 -15.44
CA ILE A 105 -12.05 6.74 -14.23
C ILE A 105 -11.05 6.56 -13.07
N PHE A 106 -10.56 5.35 -12.85
CA PHE A 106 -9.56 5.08 -11.82
C PHE A 106 -8.24 5.80 -12.10
N GLY A 107 -7.82 5.90 -13.36
CA GLY A 107 -6.66 6.69 -13.75
C GLY A 107 -6.82 8.17 -13.41
N LEU A 108 -8.01 8.73 -13.60
CA LEU A 108 -8.31 10.12 -13.24
C LEU A 108 -8.31 10.32 -11.70
N ILE A 109 -8.89 9.38 -10.96
CA ILE A 109 -8.87 9.41 -9.48
C ILE A 109 -7.44 9.33 -8.97
N ALA A 110 -6.61 8.44 -9.53
CA ALA A 110 -5.20 8.31 -9.17
C ALA A 110 -4.42 9.62 -9.46
N LEU A 111 -4.70 10.29 -10.59
CA LEU A 111 -4.11 11.59 -10.90
C LEU A 111 -4.50 12.63 -9.85
N VAL A 112 -5.77 12.73 -9.48
CA VAL A 112 -6.25 13.66 -8.46
C VAL A 112 -5.57 13.38 -7.11
N PHE A 113 -5.45 12.11 -6.73
CA PHE A 113 -4.77 11.69 -5.50
C PHE A 113 -3.29 12.11 -5.51
N MET A 114 -2.58 11.84 -6.61
CA MET A 114 -1.17 12.23 -6.75
C MET A 114 -0.99 13.75 -6.69
N LEU A 115 -1.85 14.53 -7.35
CA LEU A 115 -1.81 15.99 -7.27
C LEU A 115 -2.10 16.50 -5.86
N ALA A 116 -3.02 15.88 -5.13
CA ALA A 116 -3.31 16.20 -3.74
C ALA A 116 -2.09 15.95 -2.85
N LEU A 117 -1.45 14.78 -2.97
CA LEU A 117 -0.21 14.45 -2.26
C LEU A 117 0.90 15.48 -2.53
N LEU A 118 1.17 15.79 -3.78
CA LEU A 118 2.20 16.76 -4.17
C LEU A 118 1.90 18.16 -3.63
N LYS A 119 0.65 18.59 -3.68
CA LYS A 119 0.23 19.90 -3.18
C LYS A 119 0.38 20.00 -1.66
N VAL A 120 -0.10 19.02 -0.91
CA VAL A 120 0.01 19.00 0.55
C VAL A 120 1.47 18.90 0.97
N SER A 121 2.27 18.03 0.33
CA SER A 121 3.71 17.90 0.58
C SER A 121 4.46 19.21 0.32
N SER A 122 4.11 19.92 -0.76
CA SER A 122 4.68 21.25 -1.07
C SER A 122 4.34 22.30 -0.01
N ILE A 123 3.12 22.28 0.54
CA ILE A 123 2.69 23.16 1.62
C ILE A 123 3.45 22.81 2.92
N ALA A 124 3.54 21.52 3.24
CA ALA A 124 4.27 21.03 4.41
C ALA A 124 5.76 21.43 4.38
N ALA A 125 6.39 21.30 3.20
CA ALA A 125 7.81 21.66 3.01
C ALA A 125 8.09 23.17 3.18
N LYS A 126 7.09 24.03 2.95
CA LYS A 126 7.20 25.49 3.16
C LYS A 126 6.87 25.93 4.60
N SER A 127 6.34 25.03 5.39
CA SER A 127 6.00 25.31 6.79
C SER A 127 7.26 25.40 7.64
N SER A 128 7.29 26.35 8.56
CA SER A 128 8.34 26.50 9.57
C SER A 128 8.10 25.62 10.81
N LEU A 129 7.06 24.80 10.81
CA LEU A 129 6.71 23.95 11.94
C LEU A 129 7.69 22.76 12.06
N PRO A 130 8.01 22.34 13.29
CA PRO A 130 8.83 21.16 13.49
C PRO A 130 8.07 19.89 13.00
N PRO A 131 8.79 18.84 12.60
CA PRO A 131 8.16 17.59 12.09
C PRO A 131 7.11 17.00 13.04
N LEU A 132 7.34 17.08 14.34
CA LEU A 132 6.38 16.65 15.36
C LEU A 132 5.08 17.46 15.32
N GLY A 133 5.18 18.78 15.10
CA GLY A 133 4.01 19.65 14.96
C GLY A 133 3.16 19.31 13.74
N LEU A 134 3.81 19.02 12.61
CA LEU A 134 3.13 18.59 11.39
C LEU A 134 2.44 17.24 11.59
N ALA A 135 3.11 16.27 12.23
CA ALA A 135 2.53 14.97 12.55
C ALA A 135 1.32 15.09 13.50
N LEU A 136 1.38 15.98 14.50
CA LEU A 136 0.25 16.24 15.40
C LEU A 136 -0.94 16.83 14.65
N ILE A 137 -0.73 17.76 13.75
CA ILE A 137 -1.80 18.33 12.90
C ILE A 137 -2.43 17.22 12.06
N ALA A 138 -1.63 16.35 11.44
CA ALA A 138 -2.13 15.23 10.67
C ALA A 138 -2.95 14.25 11.53
N ALA A 139 -2.47 13.91 12.73
CA ALA A 139 -3.16 13.00 13.64
C ALA A 139 -4.51 13.60 14.10
N VAL A 140 -4.53 14.88 14.46
CA VAL A 140 -5.77 15.56 14.88
C VAL A 140 -6.76 15.67 13.73
N THR A 141 -6.31 16.00 12.52
CA THR A 141 -7.21 16.08 11.35
C THR A 141 -7.75 14.72 10.97
N ALA A 142 -6.92 13.67 10.95
CA ALA A 142 -7.37 12.30 10.69
C ALA A 142 -8.35 11.81 11.76
N GLY A 143 -8.05 12.05 13.04
CA GLY A 143 -8.94 11.70 14.14
C GLY A 143 -10.27 12.44 14.11
N ALA A 144 -10.26 13.74 13.77
CA ALA A 144 -11.48 14.51 13.61
C ALA A 144 -12.36 14.01 12.46
N LEU A 145 -11.75 13.69 11.31
CA LEU A 145 -12.46 13.10 10.18
C LEU A 145 -13.04 11.72 10.53
N ALA A 146 -12.32 10.91 11.29
CA ALA A 146 -12.75 9.59 11.71
C ALA A 146 -13.96 9.60 12.67
N ILE A 147 -14.18 10.70 13.41
CA ILE A 147 -15.38 10.86 14.24
C ILE A 147 -16.63 10.98 13.37
N PHE A 148 -16.53 11.63 12.20
CA PHE A 148 -17.65 11.83 11.29
C PHE A 148 -17.84 10.67 10.30
N VAL A 149 -16.74 10.05 9.88
CA VAL A 149 -16.74 8.97 8.88
C VAL A 149 -15.69 7.94 9.34
N PRO A 150 -16.04 7.05 10.28
CA PRO A 150 -15.09 6.06 10.82
C PRO A 150 -14.56 5.10 9.74
N GLU A 151 -15.29 4.91 8.64
CA GLU A 151 -14.91 4.07 7.50
C GLU A 151 -13.68 4.57 6.73
N ILE A 152 -13.16 5.76 7.06
CA ILE A 152 -11.90 6.27 6.47
C ILE A 152 -10.69 5.58 7.11
N LEU A 153 -10.83 5.06 8.32
CA LEU A 153 -9.73 4.44 9.05
C LEU A 153 -9.40 3.04 8.47
N GLY A 154 -8.14 2.65 8.66
CA GLY A 154 -7.70 1.32 8.29
C GLY A 154 -7.46 1.12 6.80
N SER A 155 -7.28 -0.15 6.41
CA SER A 155 -6.98 -0.57 5.04
C SER A 155 -8.17 -0.49 4.08
N GLY A 156 -9.39 -0.44 4.60
CA GLY A 156 -10.62 -0.42 3.81
C GLY A 156 -11.10 -1.79 3.35
N VAL A 157 -10.49 -2.87 3.82
CA VAL A 157 -10.89 -4.24 3.41
C VAL A 157 -12.30 -4.57 3.89
N ASP A 158 -12.62 -4.23 5.14
CA ASP A 158 -13.94 -4.47 5.72
C ASP A 158 -15.01 -3.64 5.00
N GLU A 159 -14.71 -2.39 4.71
CA GLU A 159 -15.60 -1.49 3.96
C GLU A 159 -15.85 -2.00 2.54
N ILE A 160 -14.82 -2.52 1.86
CA ILE A 160 -14.97 -3.13 0.53
C ILE A 160 -15.89 -4.35 0.59
N ASN A 161 -15.78 -5.21 1.60
CA ASN A 161 -16.69 -6.33 1.77
C ASN A 161 -18.13 -5.88 2.01
N VAL A 162 -18.34 -4.81 2.78
CA VAL A 162 -19.67 -4.20 2.96
C VAL A 162 -20.20 -3.61 1.64
N ILE A 163 -19.34 -2.99 0.82
CA ILE A 163 -19.71 -2.47 -0.50
C ILE A 163 -20.18 -3.59 -1.43
N PHE A 164 -19.48 -4.73 -1.44
CA PHE A 164 -19.89 -5.89 -2.23
C PHE A 164 -21.25 -6.47 -1.80
N GLY A 165 -21.56 -6.37 -0.50
CA GLY A 165 -22.89 -6.71 0.03
C GLY A 165 -23.99 -5.64 -0.22
N GLY A 166 -23.67 -4.53 -0.92
CA GLY A 166 -24.63 -3.45 -1.20
C GLY A 166 -24.94 -2.56 0.00
N GLY A 167 -24.09 -2.55 1.04
CA GLY A 167 -24.33 -1.86 2.31
C GLY A 167 -24.24 -0.33 2.27
N PHE A 168 -23.69 0.27 1.20
CA PHE A 168 -23.54 1.73 1.11
C PHE A 168 -24.25 2.32 -0.12
N THR A 169 -24.77 3.55 0.03
CA THR A 169 -25.32 4.30 -1.10
C THR A 169 -24.24 4.89 -1.97
N LEU A 170 -24.50 5.07 -3.27
CA LEU A 170 -23.56 5.69 -4.21
C LEU A 170 -23.05 7.06 -3.74
N GLY A 171 -23.94 7.89 -3.17
CA GLY A 171 -23.54 9.20 -2.64
C GLY A 171 -22.54 9.12 -1.50
N PHE A 172 -22.70 8.13 -0.61
CA PHE A 172 -21.78 7.90 0.50
C PHE A 172 -20.43 7.39 -0.01
N LEU A 173 -20.39 6.53 -1.04
CA LEU A 173 -19.15 6.05 -1.66
C LEU A 173 -18.33 7.20 -2.27
N PHE A 174 -18.99 8.15 -2.97
CA PHE A 174 -18.29 9.33 -3.48
C PHE A 174 -17.69 10.19 -2.36
N LEU A 175 -18.43 10.38 -1.28
CA LEU A 175 -17.98 11.12 -0.10
C LEU A 175 -16.78 10.41 0.54
N LEU A 176 -16.84 9.10 0.68
CA LEU A 176 -15.78 8.27 1.24
C LEU A 176 -14.50 8.34 0.43
N ILE A 177 -14.58 8.30 -0.92
CA ILE A 177 -13.42 8.49 -1.80
C ILE A 177 -12.75 9.85 -1.56
N ILE A 178 -13.54 10.93 -1.50
CA ILE A 178 -13.01 12.28 -1.28
C ILE A 178 -12.31 12.37 0.07
N PHE A 179 -12.95 11.91 1.13
CA PHE A 179 -12.38 11.96 2.47
C PHE A 179 -11.15 11.05 2.62
N LYS A 180 -11.16 9.85 2.01
CA LYS A 180 -9.99 8.96 2.01
C LYS A 180 -8.80 9.60 1.30
N ILE A 181 -9.01 10.22 0.12
CA ILE A 181 -7.96 10.96 -0.60
C ILE A 181 -7.40 12.09 0.26
N LEU A 182 -8.25 12.88 0.90
CA LEU A 182 -7.83 13.99 1.76
C LEU A 182 -7.06 13.47 2.98
N ALA A 183 -7.63 12.53 3.73
CA ALA A 183 -7.02 11.99 4.94
C ALA A 183 -5.65 11.39 4.66
N THR A 184 -5.55 10.52 3.64
CA THR A 184 -4.28 9.88 3.26
C THR A 184 -3.26 10.91 2.78
N SER A 185 -3.67 11.88 1.94
CA SER A 185 -2.77 12.94 1.47
C SER A 185 -2.23 13.78 2.62
N PHE A 186 -3.05 14.12 3.61
CA PHE A 186 -2.60 14.85 4.80
C PHE A 186 -1.67 14.01 5.66
N CYS A 187 -2.05 12.78 6.00
CA CYS A 187 -1.26 11.90 6.86
C CYS A 187 0.13 11.66 6.29
N VAL A 188 0.19 11.21 5.03
CA VAL A 188 1.48 10.88 4.38
C VAL A 188 2.35 12.11 4.18
N SER A 189 1.77 13.22 3.71
CA SER A 189 2.54 14.43 3.41
C SER A 189 3.04 15.17 4.66
N LEU A 190 2.38 15.03 5.79
CA LEU A 190 2.77 15.65 7.06
C LEU A 190 3.65 14.74 7.93
N GLY A 191 4.07 13.58 7.44
CA GLY A 191 5.06 12.70 8.07
C GLY A 191 4.51 11.66 9.01
N LEU A 192 3.21 11.39 8.98
CA LEU A 192 2.68 10.16 9.56
C LEU A 192 3.02 9.01 8.63
N PHE A 193 3.81 8.06 9.15
CA PHE A 193 4.12 6.83 8.42
C PHE A 193 2.87 5.94 8.38
N GLY A 194 2.08 6.11 7.34
CA GLY A 194 0.95 5.26 6.99
C GLY A 194 1.11 4.71 5.59
N GLY A 195 0.44 3.62 5.29
CA GLY A 195 0.45 3.05 3.96
C GLY A 195 -0.24 3.97 2.95
N VAL A 196 0.39 4.26 1.83
CA VAL A 196 -0.25 4.95 0.70
C VAL A 196 -1.31 4.05 0.05
N PHE A 197 -1.25 2.76 0.35
CA PHE A 197 -2.12 1.71 -0.21
C PHE A 197 -3.28 1.30 0.71
N SER A 198 -3.44 1.95 1.84
CA SER A 198 -4.53 1.68 2.80
C SER A 198 -5.65 2.70 2.71
#